data_a1b2bc68c533af25b67882d6ce018d92
#
_entry.id   a1b2bc68c533af25b67882d6ce018d92
#
_cell.length_a   1.000
_cell.length_b   1.000
_cell.length_c   1.000
_cell.angle_alpha   90.00
_cell.angle_beta   90.00
_cell.angle_gamma   90.00
#
_symmetry.space_group_name_H-M   'P 1'
#
loop_
_entity.id
_entity.type
_entity.pdbx_description
1 polymer ?
#
loop_
_entity_poly.entity_id
_entity_poly.type
_entity_poly.pdbx_seq_one_letter_code
_entity_poly.pdbx_strand_id
1 'polypeptide(L)'
;IEKSGAPTKRIWYLKSGCELLRLFLITATVTVFVQMVWLWCRISMITSENSLAAGTAVAGAAFGVLWAVLLEAIVFWNGMIRVYLTSVQLGLKHRVLAALCGWIPILNIWYLRKIIRITADEAEFETEKWELDTARAESEICKTKYPILLVHGVFFRDFRYVNYWGRIPKELQRNGATVYYGQQQSAAAVEDSGRELADRIRQILAETGCEKVNIIAHSKGG
;
A
#
# COMPACT_ATOMS: atom_id res chain seq x y z
N ILE A 1 21.54 1.67 7.26
CA ILE A 1 21.88 0.89 6.05
C ILE A 1 21.23 -0.48 6.25
N GLU A 2 19.99 -0.62 5.84
CA GLU A 2 19.32 -1.91 5.79
C GLU A 2 19.83 -2.60 4.52
N LYS A 3 20.72 -3.58 4.72
CA LYS A 3 21.32 -4.37 3.65
C LYS A 3 20.24 -5.09 2.84
N SER A 4 20.28 -4.89 1.55
CA SER A 4 19.80 -5.71 0.44
C SER A 4 19.41 -7.14 0.84
N GLY A 5 18.16 -7.53 0.64
CA GLY A 5 17.84 -8.95 0.65
C GLY A 5 16.36 -9.33 0.57
N ALA A 6 15.43 -8.51 1.01
CA ALA A 6 14.00 -8.85 0.93
C ALA A 6 13.15 -7.62 0.64
N PRO A 7 12.08 -7.76 -0.16
CA PRO A 7 11.12 -6.68 -0.36
C PRO A 7 10.61 -6.20 0.99
N THR A 8 10.33 -4.90 1.10
CA THR A 8 9.88 -4.32 2.37
C THR A 8 8.68 -5.10 2.91
N LYS A 9 8.55 -5.23 4.24
CA LYS A 9 7.40 -5.92 4.87
C LYS A 9 6.06 -5.44 4.29
N ARG A 10 5.95 -4.14 3.95
CA ARG A 10 4.77 -3.57 3.31
C ARG A 10 4.45 -4.24 1.96
N ILE A 11 5.42 -4.39 1.08
CA ILE A 11 5.26 -5.02 -0.25
C ILE A 11 4.81 -6.48 -0.08
N TRP A 12 5.44 -7.20 0.86
CA TRP A 12 5.09 -8.58 1.14
C TRP A 12 3.63 -8.71 1.64
N TYR A 13 3.20 -7.86 2.60
CA TYR A 13 1.82 -7.87 3.09
C TYR A 13 0.82 -7.51 2.00
N LEU A 14 1.13 -6.51 1.15
CA LEU A 14 0.27 -6.10 0.06
C LEU A 14 0.10 -7.24 -0.96
N LYS A 15 1.20 -7.86 -1.40
CA LYS A 15 1.21 -8.98 -2.35
C LYS A 15 0.46 -10.18 -1.79
N SER A 16 0.79 -10.61 -0.58
CA SER A 16 0.11 -11.73 0.08
C SER A 16 -1.38 -11.45 0.34
N GLY A 17 -1.76 -10.20 0.61
CA GLY A 17 -3.15 -9.79 0.74
C GLY A 17 -3.93 -9.94 -0.57
N CYS A 18 -3.34 -9.52 -1.71
CA CYS A 18 -3.92 -9.71 -3.03
C CYS A 18 -4.08 -11.19 -3.38
N GLU A 19 -3.09 -12.01 -3.06
CA GLU A 19 -3.13 -13.46 -3.29
C GLU A 19 -4.24 -14.14 -2.48
N LEU A 20 -4.40 -13.78 -1.21
CA LEU A 20 -5.49 -14.27 -0.36
C LEU A 20 -6.87 -13.90 -0.91
N LEU A 21 -7.05 -12.67 -1.41
CA LEU A 21 -8.32 -12.25 -2.00
C LEU A 21 -8.61 -12.94 -3.34
N ARG A 22 -7.58 -13.23 -4.14
CA ARG A 22 -7.73 -14.06 -5.35
C ARG A 22 -8.09 -15.50 -5.00
N LEU A 23 -7.40 -16.07 -4.00
CA LEU A 23 -7.70 -17.40 -3.49
C LEU A 23 -9.15 -17.46 -3.01
N PHE A 24 -9.60 -16.51 -2.21
CA PHE A 24 -10.99 -16.40 -1.76
C PHE A 24 -11.99 -16.44 -2.93
N LEU A 25 -11.77 -15.66 -3.99
CA LEU A 25 -12.68 -15.65 -5.15
C LEU A 25 -12.76 -17.02 -5.84
N ILE A 26 -11.63 -17.73 -5.93
CA ILE A 26 -11.58 -19.06 -6.54
C ILE A 26 -12.27 -20.08 -5.63
N THR A 27 -11.86 -20.13 -4.36
CA THR A 27 -12.38 -21.12 -3.40
C THR A 27 -13.87 -20.92 -3.14
N ALA A 28 -14.32 -19.68 -2.96
CA ALA A 28 -15.75 -19.38 -2.79
C ALA A 28 -16.58 -19.82 -4.01
N THR A 29 -16.08 -19.59 -5.24
CA THR A 29 -16.76 -20.04 -6.44
C THR A 29 -16.86 -21.59 -6.50
N VAL A 30 -15.75 -22.27 -6.22
CA VAL A 30 -15.70 -23.74 -6.17
C VAL A 30 -16.62 -24.28 -5.07
N THR A 31 -16.56 -23.70 -3.89
CA THR A 31 -17.39 -24.09 -2.74
C THR A 31 -18.88 -23.97 -3.07
N VAL A 32 -19.31 -22.85 -3.64
CA VAL A 32 -20.71 -22.65 -4.06
C VAL A 32 -21.12 -23.73 -5.08
N PHE A 33 -20.28 -23.98 -6.08
CA PHE A 33 -20.54 -24.98 -7.09
C PHE A 33 -20.68 -26.40 -6.48
N VAL A 34 -19.74 -26.80 -5.65
CA VAL A 34 -19.75 -28.11 -4.94
C VAL A 34 -20.98 -28.23 -4.05
N GLN A 35 -21.35 -27.19 -3.30
CA GLN A 35 -22.54 -27.20 -2.46
C GLN A 35 -23.82 -27.34 -3.29
N MET A 36 -23.90 -26.66 -4.43
CA MET A 36 -25.07 -26.79 -5.34
C MET A 36 -25.19 -28.18 -5.92
N VAL A 37 -24.08 -28.79 -6.40
CA VAL A 37 -24.08 -30.16 -6.91
C VAL A 37 -24.44 -31.15 -5.81
N TRP A 38 -23.86 -31.01 -4.62
CA TRP A 38 -24.17 -31.88 -3.49
C TRP A 38 -25.64 -31.77 -3.07
N LEU A 39 -26.20 -30.57 -3.00
CA LEU A 39 -27.60 -30.33 -2.68
C LEU A 39 -28.52 -30.96 -3.77
N TRP A 40 -28.18 -30.76 -5.04
CA TRP A 40 -28.90 -31.39 -6.16
C TRP A 40 -28.95 -32.92 -6.05
N CYS A 41 -27.81 -33.55 -5.83
CA CYS A 41 -27.73 -35.00 -5.66
C CYS A 41 -28.57 -35.49 -4.46
N ARG A 42 -28.55 -34.76 -3.35
CA ARG A 42 -29.34 -35.09 -2.16
C ARG A 42 -30.84 -34.98 -2.41
N ILE A 43 -31.27 -33.88 -3.02
CA ILE A 43 -32.71 -33.71 -3.39
C ILE A 43 -33.16 -34.81 -4.34
N SER A 44 -32.35 -35.21 -5.32
CA SER A 44 -32.68 -36.26 -6.25
C SER A 44 -32.80 -37.66 -5.62
N MET A 45 -32.14 -37.87 -4.47
CA MET A 45 -32.21 -39.15 -3.74
C MET A 45 -33.35 -39.21 -2.71
N ILE A 46 -33.97 -38.07 -2.37
CA ILE A 46 -35.11 -38.03 -1.46
C ILE A 46 -36.38 -38.37 -2.24
N THR A 47 -36.64 -39.63 -2.39
CA THR A 47 -37.97 -40.11 -2.75
C THR A 47 -38.94 -39.91 -1.60
N SER A 48 -40.18 -39.58 -1.88
CA SER A 48 -41.17 -38.91 -1.02
C SER A 48 -41.59 -39.60 0.30
N GLU A 49 -40.97 -40.69 0.72
CA GLU A 49 -41.43 -41.50 1.86
C GLU A 49 -40.66 -41.32 3.19
N ASN A 50 -39.55 -40.57 3.25
CA ASN A 50 -38.76 -40.46 4.47
C ASN A 50 -38.50 -39.02 4.89
N SER A 51 -39.41 -38.40 5.65
CA SER A 51 -39.23 -37.05 6.24
C SER A 51 -38.01 -36.93 7.16
N LEU A 52 -37.59 -38.00 7.84
CA LEU A 52 -36.43 -38.05 8.70
C LEU A 52 -35.12 -37.96 7.88
N ALA A 53 -35.04 -38.66 6.75
CA ALA A 53 -33.88 -38.59 5.85
C ALA A 53 -33.75 -37.20 5.21
N ALA A 54 -34.85 -36.55 4.90
CA ALA A 54 -34.86 -35.18 4.41
C ALA A 54 -34.33 -34.18 5.49
N GLY A 55 -34.75 -34.33 6.73
CA GLY A 55 -34.30 -33.49 7.84
C GLY A 55 -32.79 -33.61 8.09
N THR A 56 -32.24 -34.80 8.11
CA THR A 56 -30.78 -35.02 8.29
C THR A 56 -29.98 -34.52 7.10
N ALA A 57 -30.49 -34.62 5.88
CA ALA A 57 -29.82 -34.07 4.69
C ALA A 57 -29.74 -32.52 4.76
N VAL A 58 -30.86 -31.88 5.11
CA VAL A 58 -30.88 -30.39 5.29
C VAL A 58 -29.94 -29.92 6.40
N ALA A 59 -29.96 -30.64 7.54
CA ALA A 59 -29.05 -30.30 8.65
C ALA A 59 -27.57 -30.44 8.27
N GLY A 60 -27.22 -31.52 7.54
CA GLY A 60 -25.85 -31.71 7.03
C GLY A 60 -25.44 -30.65 6.02
N ALA A 61 -26.36 -30.23 5.13
CA ALA A 61 -26.11 -29.13 4.20
C ALA A 61 -25.88 -27.82 4.92
N ALA A 62 -26.75 -27.48 5.86
CA ALA A 62 -26.59 -26.26 6.67
C ALA A 62 -25.26 -26.20 7.43
N PHE A 63 -24.87 -27.32 8.03
CA PHE A 63 -23.58 -27.46 8.71
C PHE A 63 -22.39 -27.27 7.76
N GLY A 64 -22.43 -27.92 6.57
CA GLY A 64 -21.40 -27.76 5.54
C GLY A 64 -21.28 -26.33 5.03
N VAL A 65 -22.41 -25.64 4.80
CA VAL A 65 -22.43 -24.22 4.40
C VAL A 65 -21.86 -23.35 5.50
N LEU A 66 -22.23 -23.58 6.76
CA LEU A 66 -21.71 -22.79 7.89
C LEU A 66 -20.20 -22.87 7.98
N TRP A 67 -19.62 -24.08 7.93
CA TRP A 67 -18.17 -24.27 7.93
C TRP A 67 -17.49 -23.64 6.75
N ALA A 68 -18.04 -23.78 5.54
CA ALA A 68 -17.51 -23.15 4.35
C ALA A 68 -17.47 -21.63 4.49
N VAL A 69 -18.55 -21.01 4.96
CA VAL A 69 -18.64 -19.56 5.20
C VAL A 69 -17.61 -19.11 6.23
N LEU A 70 -17.42 -19.86 7.30
CA LEU A 70 -16.42 -19.51 8.34
C LEU A 70 -14.99 -19.54 7.79
N LEU A 71 -14.63 -20.58 7.06
CA LEU A 71 -13.30 -20.69 6.45
C LEU A 71 -13.04 -19.59 5.40
N GLU A 72 -14.01 -19.38 4.52
CA GLU A 72 -13.94 -18.33 3.51
C GLU A 72 -13.86 -16.93 4.15
N ALA A 73 -14.58 -16.69 5.25
CA ALA A 73 -14.50 -15.43 6.00
C ALA A 73 -13.10 -15.19 6.57
N ILE A 74 -12.44 -16.21 7.09
CA ILE A 74 -11.06 -16.11 7.60
C ILE A 74 -10.10 -15.67 6.48
N VAL A 75 -10.17 -16.32 5.32
CA VAL A 75 -9.32 -16.00 4.16
C VAL A 75 -9.60 -14.59 3.66
N PHE A 76 -10.89 -14.24 3.48
CA PHE A 76 -11.33 -12.93 3.04
C PHE A 76 -10.85 -11.80 3.96
N TRP A 77 -11.14 -11.88 5.25
CA TRP A 77 -10.78 -10.84 6.19
C TRP A 77 -9.28 -10.70 6.37
N ASN A 78 -8.53 -11.80 6.34
CA ASN A 78 -7.07 -11.75 6.39
C ASN A 78 -6.51 -11.01 5.16
N GLY A 79 -7.02 -11.31 3.96
CA GLY A 79 -6.66 -10.60 2.74
C GLY A 79 -7.04 -9.12 2.78
N MET A 80 -8.28 -8.80 3.17
CA MET A 80 -8.80 -7.42 3.26
C MET A 80 -8.03 -6.58 4.26
N ILE A 81 -7.75 -7.09 5.46
CA ILE A 81 -6.99 -6.39 6.49
C ILE A 81 -5.59 -6.05 5.95
N ARG A 82 -4.89 -7.01 5.35
CA ARG A 82 -3.57 -6.77 4.77
C ARG A 82 -3.62 -5.66 3.72
N VAL A 83 -4.53 -5.77 2.75
CA VAL A 83 -4.69 -4.78 1.68
C VAL A 83 -5.06 -3.41 2.24
N TYR A 84 -6.01 -3.32 3.16
CA TYR A 84 -6.47 -2.04 3.72
C TYR A 84 -5.41 -1.33 4.56
N LEU A 85 -4.58 -2.08 5.28
CA LEU A 85 -3.51 -1.49 6.09
C LEU A 85 -2.28 -1.09 5.27
N THR A 86 -2.04 -1.72 4.11
CA THR A 86 -0.79 -1.54 3.37
C THR A 86 -0.93 -0.76 2.06
N SER A 87 -2.10 -0.81 1.40
CA SER A 87 -2.31 -0.08 0.14
C SER A 87 -2.48 1.42 0.39
N VAL A 88 -1.72 2.21 -0.34
CA VAL A 88 -1.84 3.68 -0.39
C VAL A 88 -2.73 4.11 -1.55
N GLN A 89 -2.68 3.38 -2.69
CA GLN A 89 -3.42 3.75 -3.90
C GLN A 89 -4.92 3.44 -3.81
N LEU A 90 -5.33 2.54 -2.91
CA LEU A 90 -6.75 2.18 -2.77
C LEU A 90 -7.64 3.38 -2.38
N GLY A 91 -7.09 4.37 -1.66
CA GLY A 91 -7.78 5.61 -1.28
C GLY A 91 -9.05 5.38 -0.43
N LEU A 92 -9.49 6.43 0.27
CA LEU A 92 -10.67 6.35 1.15
C LEU A 92 -11.96 6.06 0.37
N LYS A 93 -12.10 6.64 -0.83
CA LYS A 93 -13.29 6.46 -1.69
C LYS A 93 -13.56 4.98 -1.99
N HIS A 94 -12.54 4.21 -2.37
CA HIS A 94 -12.71 2.81 -2.73
C HIS A 94 -12.95 1.94 -1.50
N ARG A 95 -12.39 2.29 -0.35
CA ARG A 95 -12.63 1.61 0.93
C ARG A 95 -14.08 1.75 1.37
N VAL A 96 -14.60 2.97 1.34
CA VAL A 96 -16.00 3.26 1.71
C VAL A 96 -16.98 2.61 0.74
N LEU A 97 -16.78 2.75 -0.56
CA LEU A 97 -17.65 2.14 -1.57
C LEU A 97 -17.66 0.60 -1.49
N ALA A 98 -16.51 -0.02 -1.21
CA ALA A 98 -16.46 -1.47 -1.01
C ALA A 98 -17.27 -1.91 0.21
N ALA A 99 -17.21 -1.17 1.31
CA ALA A 99 -18.01 -1.46 2.50
C ALA A 99 -19.51 -1.31 2.22
N LEU A 100 -19.92 -0.25 1.50
CA LEU A 100 -21.32 -0.02 1.14
C LEU A 100 -21.85 -1.04 0.13
N CYS A 101 -21.05 -1.42 -0.87
CA CYS A 101 -21.43 -2.41 -1.89
C CYS A 101 -21.34 -3.85 -1.39
N GLY A 102 -20.76 -4.11 -0.21
CA GLY A 102 -20.53 -5.44 0.34
C GLY A 102 -21.80 -6.27 0.54
N TRP A 103 -22.95 -5.61 0.68
CA TRP A 103 -24.27 -6.26 0.88
C TRP A 103 -24.93 -6.75 -0.43
N ILE A 104 -24.45 -6.31 -1.60
CA ILE A 104 -25.01 -6.66 -2.89
C ILE A 104 -24.06 -7.64 -3.59
N PRO A 105 -24.41 -8.94 -3.75
CA PRO A 105 -23.46 -9.98 -4.17
C PRO A 105 -22.71 -9.67 -5.48
N ILE A 106 -23.40 -9.22 -6.51
CA ILE A 106 -22.81 -8.94 -7.82
C ILE A 106 -21.87 -7.72 -7.75
N LEU A 107 -22.29 -6.64 -7.05
CA LEU A 107 -21.49 -5.45 -6.88
C LEU A 107 -20.28 -5.73 -5.98
N ASN A 108 -20.44 -6.56 -4.96
CA ASN A 108 -19.36 -6.97 -4.07
C ASN A 108 -18.24 -7.67 -4.86
N ILE A 109 -18.57 -8.66 -5.69
CA ILE A 109 -17.59 -9.37 -6.52
C ILE A 109 -16.89 -8.42 -7.49
N TRP A 110 -17.63 -7.52 -8.12
CA TRP A 110 -17.06 -6.52 -9.03
C TRP A 110 -16.10 -5.57 -8.30
N TYR A 111 -16.52 -5.06 -7.13
CA TYR A 111 -15.68 -4.19 -6.31
C TYR A 111 -14.45 -4.91 -5.76
N LEU A 112 -14.60 -6.15 -5.32
CA LEU A 112 -13.47 -6.96 -4.84
C LEU A 112 -12.44 -7.18 -5.96
N ARG A 113 -12.88 -7.50 -7.18
CA ARG A 113 -11.98 -7.60 -8.34
C ARG A 113 -11.28 -6.29 -8.65
N LYS A 114 -11.98 -5.16 -8.49
CA LYS A 114 -11.38 -3.83 -8.66
C LYS A 114 -10.33 -3.53 -7.59
N ILE A 115 -10.62 -3.84 -6.31
CA ILE A 115 -9.64 -3.70 -5.22
C ILE A 115 -8.40 -4.53 -5.51
N ILE A 116 -8.58 -5.82 -5.86
CA ILE A 116 -7.47 -6.73 -6.19
C ILE A 116 -6.62 -6.17 -7.33
N ARG A 117 -7.24 -5.62 -8.37
CA ARG A 117 -6.51 -5.02 -9.49
C ARG A 117 -5.66 -3.84 -9.05
N ILE A 118 -6.28 -2.83 -8.40
CA ILE A 118 -5.58 -1.62 -7.93
C ILE A 118 -4.40 -1.99 -7.02
N THR A 119 -4.62 -2.93 -6.11
CA THR A 119 -3.60 -3.32 -5.13
C THR A 119 -2.53 -4.24 -5.71
N ALA A 120 -2.86 -5.03 -6.73
CA ALA A 120 -1.89 -5.83 -7.47
C ALA A 120 -0.97 -4.93 -8.31
N ASP A 121 -1.55 -3.96 -9.04
CA ASP A 121 -0.78 -2.98 -9.82
C ASP A 121 0.14 -2.15 -8.90
N GLU A 122 -0.33 -1.77 -7.69
CA GLU A 122 0.49 -1.12 -6.68
C GLU A 122 1.64 -2.03 -6.20
N ALA A 123 1.35 -3.31 -5.94
CA ALA A 123 2.36 -4.26 -5.46
C ALA A 123 3.44 -4.55 -6.53
N GLU A 124 3.05 -4.63 -7.79
CA GLU A 124 3.96 -4.79 -8.92
C GLU A 124 4.86 -3.57 -9.07
N PHE A 125 4.27 -2.37 -9.13
CA PHE A 125 5.02 -1.11 -9.20
C PHE A 125 6.01 -0.92 -8.04
N GLU A 126 5.59 -1.19 -6.81
CA GLU A 126 6.49 -1.06 -5.64
C GLU A 126 7.60 -2.14 -5.64
N THR A 127 7.32 -3.31 -6.22
CA THR A 127 8.33 -4.38 -6.38
C THR A 127 9.38 -3.98 -7.42
N GLU A 128 8.95 -3.57 -8.61
CA GLU A 128 9.85 -3.09 -9.67
C GLU A 128 10.71 -1.92 -9.19
N LYS A 129 10.06 -0.97 -8.49
CA LYS A 129 10.76 0.14 -7.88
C LYS A 129 11.83 -0.33 -6.88
N TRP A 130 11.50 -1.28 -6.02
CA TRP A 130 12.44 -1.84 -5.06
C TRP A 130 13.61 -2.55 -5.74
N GLU A 131 13.35 -3.32 -6.79
CA GLU A 131 14.37 -4.00 -7.59
C GLU A 131 15.32 -3.00 -8.26
N LEU A 132 14.76 -1.95 -8.88
CA LEU A 132 15.53 -0.87 -9.48
C LEU A 132 16.38 -0.12 -8.44
N ASP A 133 15.82 0.20 -7.28
CA ASP A 133 16.53 0.88 -6.21
C ASP A 133 17.68 0.00 -5.68
N THR A 134 17.45 -1.31 -5.57
CA THR A 134 18.47 -2.27 -5.13
C THR A 134 19.60 -2.39 -6.17
N ALA A 135 19.25 -2.50 -7.44
CA ALA A 135 20.23 -2.59 -8.53
C ALA A 135 21.08 -1.31 -8.69
N ARG A 136 20.50 -0.15 -8.36
CA ARG A 136 21.16 1.16 -8.46
C ARG A 136 21.93 1.57 -7.19
N ALA A 137 21.70 0.90 -6.08
CA ALA A 137 22.28 1.29 -4.78
C ALA A 137 23.82 1.33 -4.82
N GLU A 138 24.45 0.42 -5.53
CA GLU A 138 25.91 0.38 -5.67
C GLU A 138 26.47 1.46 -6.61
N SER A 139 25.66 1.95 -7.55
CA SER A 139 26.09 2.95 -8.54
C SER A 139 26.07 4.38 -8.01
N GLU A 140 25.47 4.64 -6.85
CA GLU A 140 25.37 5.95 -6.19
C GLU A 140 25.01 7.09 -7.19
N ILE A 141 24.06 6.85 -8.09
CA ILE A 141 23.75 7.74 -9.24
C ILE A 141 23.36 9.17 -8.84
N CYS A 142 22.94 9.38 -7.59
CA CYS A 142 22.61 10.69 -7.05
C CYS A 142 23.74 11.30 -6.20
N LYS A 143 24.91 10.65 -6.13
CA LYS A 143 26.07 11.17 -5.44
C LYS A 143 26.61 12.38 -6.18
N THR A 144 26.62 13.50 -5.51
CA THR A 144 27.14 14.76 -6.06
C THR A 144 28.38 15.19 -5.28
N LYS A 145 29.27 15.97 -5.94
CA LYS A 145 30.47 16.50 -5.30
C LYS A 145 30.16 17.33 -4.04
N TYR A 146 29.05 18.06 -4.05
CA TYR A 146 28.59 18.91 -2.96
C TYR A 146 27.26 18.42 -2.42
N PRO A 147 26.97 18.60 -1.12
CA PRO A 147 25.69 18.21 -0.54
C PRO A 147 24.52 18.98 -1.17
N ILE A 148 23.35 18.35 -1.17
CA ILE A 148 22.11 18.92 -1.72
C ILE A 148 21.34 19.57 -0.58
N LEU A 149 20.99 20.84 -0.74
CA LEU A 149 20.13 21.60 0.16
C LEU A 149 18.73 21.75 -0.48
N LEU A 150 17.73 21.23 0.18
CA LEU A 150 16.33 21.33 -0.25
C LEU A 150 15.68 22.56 0.40
N VAL A 151 15.23 23.51 -0.43
CA VAL A 151 14.62 24.76 0.00
C VAL A 151 13.15 24.75 -0.36
N HIS A 152 12.28 24.67 0.65
CA HIS A 152 10.83 24.61 0.46
C HIS A 152 10.19 25.99 0.24
N GLY A 153 8.95 26.00 -0.29
CA GLY A 153 8.14 27.20 -0.45
C GLY A 153 7.31 27.57 0.79
N VAL A 154 6.19 28.26 0.54
CA VAL A 154 5.23 28.69 1.57
C VAL A 154 4.42 27.50 2.08
N PHE A 155 3.96 27.53 3.34
CA PHE A 155 2.97 26.71 4.02
C PHE A 155 3.38 25.37 4.67
N PHE A 156 4.55 24.80 4.51
CA PHE A 156 4.77 23.40 4.95
C PHE A 156 5.88 23.16 5.98
N ARG A 157 6.58 24.19 6.44
CA ARG A 157 7.65 24.00 7.45
C ARG A 157 7.14 23.47 8.78
N ASP A 158 5.99 23.97 9.22
CA ASP A 158 5.53 23.79 10.60
C ASP A 158 4.67 22.54 10.82
N PHE A 159 4.38 21.79 9.78
CA PHE A 159 3.66 20.54 9.87
C PHE A 159 4.61 19.36 10.06
N ARG A 160 4.82 18.98 11.31
CA ARG A 160 5.68 17.84 11.70
C ARG A 160 5.37 16.53 10.97
N TYR A 161 4.16 16.38 10.45
CA TYR A 161 3.66 15.15 9.82
C TYR A 161 3.49 15.25 8.29
N VAL A 162 3.67 16.43 7.70
CA VAL A 162 3.55 16.64 6.25
C VAL A 162 4.91 17.02 5.70
N ASN A 163 5.57 16.04 5.08
CA ASN A 163 6.82 16.28 4.41
C ASN A 163 6.59 16.98 3.06
N TYR A 164 7.01 18.24 2.93
CA TYR A 164 6.90 19.02 1.70
C TYR A 164 7.46 18.30 0.47
N TRP A 165 8.59 17.64 0.63
CA TRP A 165 9.32 16.97 -0.44
C TRP A 165 8.84 15.52 -0.69
N GLY A 166 7.92 15.01 0.11
CA GLY A 166 7.40 13.66 -0.02
C GLY A 166 8.49 12.59 0.04
N ARG A 167 8.60 11.81 -1.03
CA ARG A 167 9.57 10.70 -1.15
C ARG A 167 10.95 11.14 -1.66
N ILE A 168 11.05 12.32 -2.28
CA ILE A 168 12.25 12.77 -2.99
C ILE A 168 13.52 12.69 -2.13
N PRO A 169 13.58 13.21 -0.90
CA PRO A 169 14.80 13.15 -0.11
C PRO A 169 15.30 11.75 0.18
N LYS A 170 14.36 10.84 0.47
CA LYS A 170 14.70 9.43 0.74
C LYS A 170 15.26 8.72 -0.48
N GLU A 171 14.69 8.99 -1.66
CA GLU A 171 15.17 8.42 -2.92
C GLU A 171 16.56 8.96 -3.28
N LEU A 172 16.79 10.25 -3.09
CA LEU A 172 18.11 10.85 -3.31
C LEU A 172 19.17 10.23 -2.38
N GLN A 173 18.85 10.11 -1.07
CA GLN A 173 19.75 9.52 -0.08
C GLN A 173 20.04 8.04 -0.34
N ARG A 174 19.03 7.26 -0.75
CA ARG A 174 19.22 5.85 -1.14
C ARG A 174 20.19 5.67 -2.31
N ASN A 175 20.20 6.65 -3.20
CA ASN A 175 21.07 6.65 -4.37
C ASN A 175 22.36 7.47 -4.18
N GLY A 176 22.83 7.63 -2.92
CA GLY A 176 24.13 8.15 -2.58
C GLY A 176 24.19 9.67 -2.34
N ALA A 177 23.08 10.42 -2.44
CA ALA A 177 23.11 11.86 -2.17
C ALA A 177 23.17 12.18 -0.69
N THR A 178 23.94 13.22 -0.33
CA THR A 178 23.89 13.85 0.99
C THR A 178 22.90 15.00 0.94
N VAL A 179 21.79 14.90 1.72
CA VAL A 179 20.65 15.82 1.65
C VAL A 179 20.48 16.58 2.97
N TYR A 180 20.37 17.89 2.87
CA TYR A 180 20.04 18.83 3.93
C TYR A 180 18.73 19.57 3.64
N TYR A 181 18.14 20.21 4.68
CA TYR A 181 16.90 20.97 4.57
C TYR A 181 17.14 22.42 4.96
N GLY A 182 16.52 23.36 4.25
CA GLY A 182 16.71 24.80 4.41
C GLY A 182 16.20 25.36 5.74
N GLN A 183 15.13 24.80 6.30
CA GLN A 183 14.54 25.16 7.59
C GLN A 183 14.13 26.64 7.75
N GLN A 184 14.03 27.41 6.65
CA GLN A 184 13.61 28.81 6.65
C GLN A 184 12.12 28.93 7.02
N GLN A 185 11.73 30.09 7.58
CA GLN A 185 10.34 30.36 7.89
C GLN A 185 9.48 30.55 6.64
N SER A 186 8.39 29.78 6.54
CA SER A 186 7.51 29.79 5.36
C SER A 186 6.80 31.13 5.13
N ALA A 187 6.41 31.82 6.20
CA ALA A 187 5.62 33.06 6.18
C ALA A 187 6.47 34.34 6.34
N ALA A 188 7.78 34.24 6.58
CA ALA A 188 8.68 35.41 6.73
C ALA A 188 8.84 36.15 5.39
N ALA A 189 9.34 37.38 5.46
CA ALA A 189 9.77 38.11 4.29
C ALA A 189 10.85 37.35 3.51
N VAL A 190 10.97 37.58 2.20
CA VAL A 190 11.96 36.89 1.36
C VAL A 190 13.38 37.17 1.85
N GLU A 191 13.65 38.41 2.26
CA GLU A 191 14.95 38.82 2.78
C GLU A 191 15.34 38.07 4.06
N ASP A 192 14.41 37.91 5.01
CA ASP A 192 14.64 37.19 6.25
C ASP A 192 14.84 35.69 5.97
N SER A 193 14.03 35.12 5.11
CA SER A 193 14.21 33.72 4.64
C SER A 193 15.59 33.53 3.97
N GLY A 194 16.03 34.53 3.19
CA GLY A 194 17.34 34.52 2.55
C GLY A 194 18.50 34.57 3.56
N ARG A 195 18.38 35.36 4.66
CA ARG A 195 19.37 35.40 5.74
C ARG A 195 19.46 34.06 6.47
N GLU A 196 18.29 33.49 6.87
CA GLU A 196 18.22 32.17 7.51
C GLU A 196 18.86 31.09 6.64
N LEU A 197 18.59 31.13 5.33
CA LEU A 197 19.15 30.19 4.38
C LEU A 197 20.69 30.35 4.23
N ALA A 198 21.18 31.58 4.20
CA ALA A 198 22.62 31.88 4.16
C ALA A 198 23.33 31.33 5.40
N ASP A 199 22.74 31.48 6.59
CA ASP A 199 23.27 30.92 7.83
C ASP A 199 23.29 29.41 7.82
N ARG A 200 22.22 28.79 7.31
CA ARG A 200 22.14 27.33 7.14
C ARG A 200 23.20 26.80 6.17
N ILE A 201 23.43 27.50 5.07
CA ILE A 201 24.50 27.15 4.12
C ILE A 201 25.86 27.19 4.80
N ARG A 202 26.18 28.28 5.56
CA ARG A 202 27.45 28.40 6.30
C ARG A 202 27.65 27.25 7.29
N GLN A 203 26.57 26.88 7.98
CA GLN A 203 26.60 25.73 8.90
C GLN A 203 26.92 24.43 8.16
N ILE A 204 26.25 24.15 7.04
CA ILE A 204 26.47 22.94 6.22
C ILE A 204 27.92 22.90 5.70
N LEU A 205 28.44 24.03 5.23
CA LEU A 205 29.83 24.12 4.76
C LEU A 205 30.82 23.81 5.89
N ALA A 206 30.57 24.33 7.10
CA ALA A 206 31.39 24.07 8.29
C ALA A 206 31.28 22.57 8.71
N GLU A 207 30.10 21.97 8.69
CA GLU A 207 29.89 20.57 9.06
C GLU A 207 30.52 19.60 8.08
N THR A 208 30.49 19.92 6.79
CA THR A 208 30.90 18.98 5.71
C THR A 208 32.32 19.22 5.22
N GLY A 209 32.89 20.38 5.48
CA GLY A 209 34.16 20.81 4.91
C GLY A 209 34.10 21.10 3.40
N CYS A 210 32.92 21.14 2.80
CA CYS A 210 32.73 21.39 1.38
C CYS A 210 32.82 22.92 1.10
N GLU A 211 33.24 23.27 -0.11
CA GLU A 211 33.31 24.68 -0.56
C GLU A 211 31.98 25.24 -1.02
N LYS A 212 31.03 24.35 -1.43
CA LYS A 212 29.73 24.72 -2.03
C LYS A 212 28.65 23.76 -1.61
N VAL A 213 27.38 24.16 -1.83
CA VAL A 213 26.18 23.31 -1.73
C VAL A 213 25.41 23.40 -3.05
N ASN A 214 24.79 22.29 -3.45
CA ASN A 214 23.80 22.27 -4.53
C ASN A 214 22.45 22.62 -3.94
N ILE A 215 21.71 23.55 -4.53
CA ILE A 215 20.39 23.97 -4.04
C ILE A 215 19.32 23.44 -5.00
N ILE A 216 18.32 22.78 -4.44
CA ILE A 216 17.06 22.46 -5.12
C ILE A 216 15.97 23.25 -4.41
N ALA A 217 15.45 24.25 -5.08
CA ALA A 217 14.45 25.15 -4.54
C ALA A 217 13.08 24.97 -5.22
N HIS A 218 12.01 25.22 -4.48
CA HIS A 218 10.66 25.17 -5.01
C HIS A 218 9.84 26.38 -4.54
N SER A 219 9.10 26.99 -5.48
CA SER A 219 8.19 28.12 -5.20
C SER A 219 8.96 29.33 -4.61
N LYS A 220 8.51 29.87 -3.45
CA LYS A 220 9.16 30.99 -2.74
C LYS A 220 10.64 30.71 -2.37
N GLY A 221 11.06 29.45 -2.36
CA GLY A 221 12.46 29.10 -2.04
C GLY A 221 13.45 29.33 -3.18
N GLY A 222 12.95 29.64 -4.39
CA GLY A 222 13.75 29.88 -5.59
C GLY A 222 13.91 31.39 -5.90
#